data_63820f7691cd0403348c37513951a514
#
_entry.id   63820f7691cd0403348c37513951a514
#
_cell.length_a   1.000
_cell.length_b   1.000
_cell.length_c   1.000
_cell.angle_alpha   90.00
_cell.angle_beta   90.00
_cell.angle_gamma   90.00
#
_symmetry.space_group_name_H-M   'P 1'
#
loop_
_entity.id
_entity.type
_entity.pdbx_description
1 polymer ?
#
loop_
_entity_poly.entity_id
_entity_poly.type
_entity_poly.pdbx_seq_one_letter_code
_entity_poly.pdbx_strand_id
1 'polypeptide(L)'
;MANRIVLNETSYHGAGAIQEIANEAKARGFHKAFVCSDPDLIKFQVTSKVTKVLEDAGLDYEIYSNIKPNPTIENVQTGVAAFKASGADYIVAIGGGSSMDTAKAIGIIIANPEFEDVRSLEGVAPTKKPCVPIIAVPTTAGTAAEVTINYVITDVEKKRKFVCVDTHDIPVVAVIDPDMMSSMPKGLTASTGMDALTHAIEGYITKGAWEMTDMFHLKAIEIISKSLRGACENTKEGREGMALGQYIAGMGFSNVGLGIVHSMAHALGAVYDTPHGVANAILLPTAMEYNAPCTGTKYRDIAKAMGVEGTENMTQEEYRKAAVDAVKKLSADVGIPADLKEIAKKEDVDFLAQSAMDDACRPGNPKDPTFEDIKNLYLSLM
;
A
#
# COMPACT_ATOMS: atom_id res chain seq x y z
N MET A 1 25.12 -7.39 -8.55
CA MET A 1 24.07 -8.20 -7.91
C MET A 1 22.95 -8.41 -8.91
N ALA A 2 22.23 -9.53 -8.90
CA ALA A 2 21.07 -9.72 -9.76
C ALA A 2 19.87 -8.99 -9.15
N ASN A 3 19.12 -8.24 -9.96
CA ASN A 3 17.85 -7.65 -9.58
C ASN A 3 16.74 -8.71 -9.71
N ARG A 4 15.81 -8.74 -8.74
CA ARG A 4 14.69 -9.67 -8.71
C ARG A 4 13.39 -8.89 -8.84
N ILE A 5 12.44 -9.44 -9.61
CA ILE A 5 11.05 -8.96 -9.68
C ILE A 5 10.13 -10.11 -9.28
N VAL A 6 9.21 -9.84 -8.37
CA VAL A 6 8.14 -10.74 -7.94
C VAL A 6 6.82 -10.04 -8.22
N LEU A 7 5.92 -10.69 -8.95
CA LEU A 7 4.59 -10.20 -9.32
C LEU A 7 3.58 -11.33 -9.15
N ASN A 8 2.29 -11.01 -9.22
CA ASN A 8 1.23 -12.02 -9.27
C ASN A 8 1.42 -12.96 -10.47
N GLU A 9 0.94 -14.19 -10.38
CA GLU A 9 0.85 -15.09 -11.53
C GLU A 9 -0.10 -14.53 -12.60
N THR A 10 -1.22 -13.94 -12.15
CA THR A 10 -2.24 -13.36 -13.03
C THR A 10 -2.83 -12.10 -12.40
N SER A 11 -3.16 -11.10 -13.21
CA SER A 11 -3.96 -9.96 -12.78
C SER A 11 -5.01 -9.58 -13.82
N TYR A 12 -6.21 -9.21 -13.35
CA TYR A 12 -7.34 -8.76 -14.18
C TYR A 12 -7.66 -7.31 -13.88
N HIS A 13 -7.88 -6.51 -14.91
CA HIS A 13 -8.08 -5.06 -14.78
C HIS A 13 -9.30 -4.59 -15.54
N GLY A 14 -10.11 -3.76 -14.90
CA GLY A 14 -11.25 -3.07 -15.52
C GLY A 14 -12.58 -3.40 -14.84
N ALA A 15 -13.60 -2.66 -15.22
CA ALA A 15 -14.95 -2.82 -14.68
C ALA A 15 -15.49 -4.23 -14.98
N GLY A 16 -16.04 -4.88 -13.97
CA GLY A 16 -16.54 -6.26 -14.06
C GLY A 16 -15.48 -7.35 -13.91
N ALA A 17 -14.21 -6.99 -13.67
CA ALA A 17 -13.13 -7.97 -13.48
C ALA A 17 -13.38 -8.98 -12.35
N ILE A 18 -14.24 -8.64 -11.37
CA ILE A 18 -14.62 -9.58 -10.29
C ILE A 18 -15.21 -10.89 -10.80
N GLN A 19 -15.74 -10.93 -12.02
CA GLN A 19 -16.27 -12.18 -12.62
C GLN A 19 -15.16 -13.22 -12.84
N GLU A 20 -13.91 -12.80 -13.00
CA GLU A 20 -12.78 -13.68 -13.21
C GLU A 20 -12.41 -14.48 -11.94
N ILE A 21 -12.88 -14.08 -10.76
CA ILE A 21 -12.67 -14.81 -9.49
C ILE A 21 -13.16 -16.24 -9.63
N ALA A 22 -14.36 -16.43 -10.18
CA ALA A 22 -14.94 -17.77 -10.35
C ALA A 22 -14.21 -18.60 -11.41
N ASN A 23 -13.74 -17.97 -12.49
CA ASN A 23 -12.98 -18.62 -13.54
C ASN A 23 -11.63 -19.10 -13.02
N GLU A 24 -10.90 -18.27 -12.28
CA GLU A 24 -9.61 -18.60 -11.66
C GLU A 24 -9.77 -19.71 -10.61
N ALA A 25 -10.77 -19.60 -9.72
CA ALA A 25 -11.01 -20.62 -8.71
C ALA A 25 -11.27 -21.99 -9.35
N LYS A 26 -12.11 -22.05 -10.39
CA LYS A 26 -12.40 -23.31 -11.11
C LYS A 26 -11.18 -23.83 -11.87
N ALA A 27 -10.44 -22.97 -12.56
CA ALA A 27 -9.26 -23.37 -13.32
C ALA A 27 -8.14 -23.94 -12.42
N ARG A 28 -8.04 -23.42 -11.20
CA ARG A 28 -7.07 -23.88 -10.18
C ARG A 28 -7.58 -25.08 -9.36
N GLY A 29 -8.84 -25.49 -9.54
CA GLY A 29 -9.43 -26.59 -8.81
C GLY A 29 -9.72 -26.27 -7.34
N PHE A 30 -9.96 -24.99 -7.01
CA PHE A 30 -10.35 -24.57 -5.66
C PHE A 30 -11.82 -24.91 -5.38
N HIS A 31 -12.14 -25.22 -4.12
CA HIS A 31 -13.46 -25.69 -3.72
C HIS A 31 -14.19 -24.77 -2.76
N LYS A 32 -13.53 -24.28 -1.70
CA LYS A 32 -14.14 -23.42 -0.69
C LYS A 32 -13.29 -22.20 -0.38
N ALA A 33 -13.85 -21.02 -0.56
CA ALA A 33 -13.18 -19.75 -0.27
C ALA A 33 -13.26 -19.39 1.23
N PHE A 34 -12.15 -18.90 1.78
CA PHE A 34 -12.15 -18.14 3.01
C PHE A 34 -12.15 -16.64 2.66
N VAL A 35 -13.30 -15.98 2.79
CA VAL A 35 -13.49 -14.60 2.38
C VAL A 35 -13.08 -13.67 3.52
N CYS A 36 -11.93 -13.03 3.40
CA CYS A 36 -11.45 -12.01 4.33
C CYS A 36 -11.97 -10.64 3.93
N SER A 37 -12.87 -10.04 4.73
CA SER A 37 -13.43 -8.72 4.46
C SER A 37 -13.77 -8.00 5.76
N ASP A 38 -13.56 -6.69 5.83
CA ASP A 38 -13.89 -5.93 7.02
C ASP A 38 -15.41 -5.73 7.21
N PRO A 39 -15.86 -5.45 8.46
CA PRO A 39 -17.28 -5.31 8.77
C PRO A 39 -17.99 -4.20 7.99
N ASP A 40 -17.31 -3.11 7.66
CA ASP A 40 -17.93 -1.98 6.95
C ASP A 40 -18.22 -2.35 5.49
N LEU A 41 -17.32 -3.06 4.82
CA LEU A 41 -17.55 -3.55 3.45
C LEU A 41 -18.73 -4.55 3.39
N ILE A 42 -18.90 -5.36 4.43
CA ILE A 42 -20.06 -6.26 4.56
C ILE A 42 -21.33 -5.43 4.75
N LYS A 43 -21.32 -4.49 5.69
CA LYS A 43 -22.44 -3.61 5.98
C LYS A 43 -22.90 -2.79 4.77
N PHE A 44 -21.96 -2.29 3.98
CA PHE A 44 -22.23 -1.51 2.78
C PHE A 44 -22.39 -2.36 1.51
N GLN A 45 -22.51 -3.69 1.67
CA GLN A 45 -22.75 -4.65 0.59
C GLN A 45 -21.68 -4.65 -0.53
N VAL A 46 -20.48 -4.22 -0.24
CA VAL A 46 -19.36 -4.31 -1.19
C VAL A 46 -18.91 -5.77 -1.29
N THR A 47 -18.76 -6.45 -0.16
CA THR A 47 -18.38 -7.88 -0.09
C THR A 47 -19.38 -8.75 -0.83
N SER A 48 -20.69 -8.43 -0.77
CA SER A 48 -21.74 -9.21 -1.42
C SER A 48 -21.63 -9.24 -2.94
N LYS A 49 -21.00 -8.27 -3.57
CA LYS A 49 -20.72 -8.31 -5.02
C LYS A 49 -19.85 -9.52 -5.38
N VAL A 50 -18.86 -9.83 -4.55
CA VAL A 50 -17.93 -10.95 -4.76
C VAL A 50 -18.56 -12.26 -4.30
N THR A 51 -19.22 -12.31 -3.12
CA THR A 51 -19.86 -13.55 -2.68
C THR A 51 -20.94 -14.00 -3.65
N LYS A 52 -21.65 -13.07 -4.29
CA LYS A 52 -22.59 -13.40 -5.37
C LYS A 52 -21.90 -14.06 -6.57
N VAL A 53 -20.71 -13.63 -6.95
CA VAL A 53 -19.94 -14.30 -8.03
C VAL A 53 -19.61 -15.74 -7.66
N LEU A 54 -19.25 -15.99 -6.38
CA LEU A 54 -18.98 -17.35 -5.88
C LEU A 54 -20.26 -18.19 -5.88
N GLU A 55 -21.37 -17.65 -5.36
CA GLU A 55 -22.69 -18.31 -5.31
C GLU A 55 -23.20 -18.68 -6.71
N ASP A 56 -23.18 -17.74 -7.65
CA ASP A 56 -23.61 -17.94 -9.04
C ASP A 56 -22.75 -19.02 -9.75
N ALA A 57 -21.50 -19.20 -9.31
CA ALA A 57 -20.58 -20.20 -9.82
C ALA A 57 -20.67 -21.56 -9.11
N GLY A 58 -21.46 -21.67 -8.03
CA GLY A 58 -21.57 -22.87 -7.20
C GLY A 58 -20.31 -23.16 -6.37
N LEU A 59 -19.58 -22.12 -5.97
CA LEU A 59 -18.40 -22.23 -5.12
C LEU A 59 -18.78 -21.89 -3.67
N ASP A 60 -18.42 -22.78 -2.76
CA ASP A 60 -18.66 -22.60 -1.33
C ASP A 60 -17.73 -21.51 -0.75
N TYR A 61 -18.19 -20.84 0.29
CA TYR A 61 -17.37 -19.84 1.00
C TYR A 61 -17.75 -19.71 2.47
N GLU A 62 -16.83 -19.12 3.24
CA GLU A 62 -17.05 -18.69 4.62
C GLU A 62 -16.43 -17.33 4.84
N ILE A 63 -17.17 -16.41 5.48
CA ILE A 63 -16.72 -15.02 5.68
C ILE A 63 -16.02 -14.90 7.04
N TYR A 64 -14.82 -14.36 7.01
CA TYR A 64 -14.08 -13.90 8.18
C TYR A 64 -14.03 -12.37 8.20
N SER A 65 -14.60 -11.77 9.25
CA SER A 65 -14.76 -10.31 9.34
C SER A 65 -14.16 -9.69 10.62
N ASN A 66 -13.43 -10.45 11.44
CA ASN A 66 -12.70 -9.86 12.56
C ASN A 66 -11.44 -9.14 12.06
N ILE A 67 -11.64 -8.14 11.23
CA ILE A 67 -10.59 -7.32 10.60
C ILE A 67 -10.82 -5.88 11.05
N LYS A 68 -9.76 -5.22 11.50
CA LYS A 68 -9.77 -3.82 11.94
C LYS A 68 -8.80 -2.99 11.09
N PRO A 69 -9.03 -1.69 10.97
CA PRO A 69 -7.97 -0.78 10.55
C PRO A 69 -6.71 -1.01 11.40
N ASN A 70 -5.53 -1.04 10.78
CA ASN A 70 -4.28 -1.43 11.44
C ASN A 70 -4.38 -2.83 12.08
N PRO A 71 -4.37 -3.91 11.28
CA PRO A 71 -4.66 -5.26 11.77
C PRO A 71 -3.70 -5.67 12.87
N THR A 72 -4.25 -6.32 13.90
CA THR A 72 -3.52 -6.71 15.10
C THR A 72 -3.11 -8.19 15.05
N ILE A 73 -2.19 -8.57 15.92
CA ILE A 73 -1.80 -9.96 16.14
C ILE A 73 -3.04 -10.83 16.44
N GLU A 74 -3.99 -10.33 17.25
CA GLU A 74 -5.24 -11.04 17.58
C GLU A 74 -6.09 -11.31 16.34
N ASN A 75 -6.20 -10.35 15.42
CA ASN A 75 -6.94 -10.54 14.16
C ASN A 75 -6.33 -11.69 13.35
N VAL A 76 -5.01 -11.77 13.28
CA VAL A 76 -4.32 -12.86 12.60
C VAL A 76 -4.57 -14.20 13.29
N GLN A 77 -4.38 -14.29 14.62
CA GLN A 77 -4.53 -15.53 15.38
C GLN A 77 -5.95 -16.10 15.30
N THR A 78 -6.96 -15.24 15.47
CA THR A 78 -8.36 -15.65 15.35
C THR A 78 -8.71 -16.06 13.91
N GLY A 79 -8.10 -15.38 12.91
CA GLY A 79 -8.26 -15.73 11.51
C GLY A 79 -7.63 -17.09 11.14
N VAL A 80 -6.46 -17.41 11.67
CA VAL A 80 -5.82 -18.73 11.51
C VAL A 80 -6.71 -19.84 12.08
N ALA A 81 -7.28 -19.62 13.28
CA ALA A 81 -8.20 -20.57 13.89
C ALA A 81 -9.48 -20.76 13.06
N ALA A 82 -10.07 -19.66 12.56
CA ALA A 82 -11.25 -19.68 11.71
C ALA A 82 -10.97 -20.38 10.37
N PHE A 83 -9.83 -20.10 9.74
CA PHE A 83 -9.45 -20.78 8.49
C PHE A 83 -9.36 -22.30 8.68
N LYS A 84 -8.67 -22.76 9.73
CA LYS A 84 -8.57 -24.19 10.06
C LYS A 84 -9.94 -24.85 10.27
N ALA A 85 -10.87 -24.13 10.90
CA ALA A 85 -12.22 -24.65 11.16
C ALA A 85 -13.12 -24.66 9.92
N SER A 86 -12.90 -23.74 8.98
CA SER A 86 -13.73 -23.55 7.79
C SER A 86 -13.61 -24.69 6.77
N GLY A 87 -12.47 -25.38 6.72
CA GLY A 87 -12.17 -26.34 5.66
C GLY A 87 -11.94 -25.69 4.28
N ALA A 88 -11.69 -24.39 4.24
CA ALA A 88 -11.34 -23.65 3.01
C ALA A 88 -9.97 -24.06 2.48
N ASP A 89 -9.78 -23.96 1.17
CA ASP A 89 -8.54 -24.32 0.48
C ASP A 89 -7.88 -23.14 -0.23
N TYR A 90 -8.55 -21.97 -0.28
CA TYR A 90 -8.00 -20.71 -0.76
C TYR A 90 -8.64 -19.52 -0.03
N ILE A 91 -8.03 -18.34 -0.19
CA ILE A 91 -8.50 -17.10 0.41
C ILE A 91 -8.98 -16.16 -0.70
N VAL A 92 -10.11 -15.48 -0.48
CA VAL A 92 -10.51 -14.30 -1.26
C VAL A 92 -10.42 -13.08 -0.33
N ALA A 93 -9.42 -12.24 -0.54
CA ALA A 93 -9.20 -11.05 0.26
C ALA A 93 -9.87 -9.85 -0.39
N ILE A 94 -10.88 -9.28 0.28
CA ILE A 94 -11.66 -8.15 -0.21
C ILE A 94 -11.46 -6.97 0.73
N GLY A 95 -10.91 -5.89 0.24
CA GLY A 95 -10.73 -4.70 1.07
C GLY A 95 -9.53 -3.84 0.72
N GLY A 96 -9.15 -2.98 1.63
CA GLY A 96 -7.90 -2.23 1.59
C GLY A 96 -6.73 -3.02 2.19
N GLY A 97 -5.63 -2.32 2.51
CA GLY A 97 -4.43 -2.94 3.08
C GLY A 97 -4.72 -3.84 4.28
N SER A 98 -5.57 -3.42 5.22
CA SER A 98 -5.85 -4.19 6.44
C SER A 98 -6.45 -5.59 6.16
N SER A 99 -7.36 -5.70 5.20
CA SER A 99 -7.92 -7.00 4.79
C SER A 99 -6.87 -7.87 4.09
N MET A 100 -6.06 -7.26 3.22
CA MET A 100 -5.00 -7.95 2.50
C MET A 100 -3.89 -8.43 3.43
N ASP A 101 -3.42 -7.56 4.32
CA ASP A 101 -2.36 -7.88 5.29
C ASP A 101 -2.78 -8.99 6.25
N THR A 102 -4.04 -8.95 6.73
CA THR A 102 -4.60 -10.04 7.55
C THR A 102 -4.66 -11.34 6.77
N ALA A 103 -5.11 -11.31 5.51
CA ALA A 103 -5.21 -12.50 4.66
C ALA A 103 -3.84 -13.13 4.38
N LYS A 104 -2.83 -12.32 4.07
CA LYS A 104 -1.44 -12.76 3.87
C LYS A 104 -0.88 -13.41 5.13
N ALA A 105 -1.02 -12.74 6.28
CA ALA A 105 -0.56 -13.28 7.56
C ALA A 105 -1.23 -14.60 7.92
N ILE A 106 -2.55 -14.73 7.70
CA ILE A 106 -3.27 -16.01 7.91
C ILE A 106 -2.70 -17.09 6.97
N GLY A 107 -2.65 -16.80 5.68
CA GLY A 107 -2.27 -17.77 4.67
C GLY A 107 -0.83 -18.27 4.81
N ILE A 108 0.11 -17.39 5.16
CA ILE A 108 1.52 -17.77 5.35
C ILE A 108 1.70 -18.65 6.58
N ILE A 109 1.00 -18.36 7.70
CA ILE A 109 1.04 -19.14 8.93
C ILE A 109 0.40 -20.53 8.70
N ILE A 110 -0.70 -20.61 7.99
CA ILE A 110 -1.35 -21.90 7.66
C ILE A 110 -0.39 -22.80 6.88
N ALA A 111 0.34 -22.24 5.91
CA ALA A 111 1.30 -22.99 5.10
C ALA A 111 2.60 -23.31 5.84
N ASN A 112 2.99 -22.49 6.82
CA ASN A 112 4.24 -22.57 7.59
C ASN A 112 3.94 -22.50 9.09
N PRO A 113 3.39 -23.56 9.71
CA PRO A 113 2.89 -23.55 11.10
C PRO A 113 4.00 -23.33 12.15
N GLU A 114 5.26 -23.48 11.79
CA GLU A 114 6.39 -23.14 12.65
C GLU A 114 6.45 -21.64 12.97
N PHE A 115 5.75 -20.77 12.22
CA PHE A 115 5.61 -19.34 12.43
C PHE A 115 4.24 -18.97 13.03
N GLU A 116 3.66 -19.82 13.87
CA GLU A 116 2.35 -19.59 14.49
C GLU A 116 2.23 -18.23 15.21
N ASP A 117 3.30 -17.80 15.90
CA ASP A 117 3.37 -16.41 16.38
C ASP A 117 3.79 -15.50 15.23
N VAL A 118 2.87 -14.64 14.80
CA VAL A 118 3.10 -13.71 13.68
C VAL A 118 4.30 -12.77 13.91
N ARG A 119 4.70 -12.54 15.17
CA ARG A 119 5.92 -11.76 15.48
C ARG A 119 7.18 -12.40 14.92
N SER A 120 7.19 -13.72 14.77
CA SER A 120 8.33 -14.45 14.20
C SER A 120 8.50 -14.23 12.69
N LEU A 121 7.51 -13.61 12.05
CA LEU A 121 7.53 -13.23 10.63
C LEU A 121 8.04 -11.81 10.39
N GLU A 122 8.38 -11.05 11.45
CA GLU A 122 8.90 -9.68 11.32
C GLU A 122 10.18 -9.64 10.46
N GLY A 123 10.25 -8.67 9.56
CA GLY A 123 11.36 -8.56 8.60
C GLY A 123 11.25 -9.62 7.50
N VAL A 124 12.36 -10.28 7.20
CA VAL A 124 12.42 -11.36 6.20
C VAL A 124 12.54 -12.71 6.92
N ALA A 125 11.42 -13.40 7.07
CA ALA A 125 11.40 -14.70 7.71
C ALA A 125 11.77 -15.83 6.72
N PRO A 126 12.44 -16.89 7.17
CA PRO A 126 12.85 -18.02 6.32
C PRO A 126 11.72 -19.03 6.13
N THR A 127 10.57 -18.59 5.64
CA THR A 127 9.46 -19.48 5.29
C THR A 127 9.86 -20.42 4.17
N LYS A 128 9.22 -21.58 4.09
CA LYS A 128 9.60 -22.65 3.15
C LYS A 128 8.53 -22.94 2.10
N LYS A 129 7.29 -22.56 2.40
CA LYS A 129 6.14 -22.89 1.56
C LYS A 129 5.40 -21.63 1.16
N PRO A 130 4.91 -21.55 -0.08
CA PRO A 130 4.00 -20.50 -0.49
C PRO A 130 2.79 -20.41 0.46
N CYS A 131 2.29 -19.20 0.64
CA CYS A 131 1.02 -18.93 1.30
C CYS A 131 -0.11 -19.78 0.72
N VAL A 132 -1.14 -20.05 1.50
CA VAL A 132 -2.43 -20.49 0.95
C VAL A 132 -2.80 -19.56 -0.21
N PRO A 133 -3.21 -20.07 -1.38
CA PRO A 133 -3.50 -19.22 -2.53
C PRO A 133 -4.48 -18.10 -2.20
N ILE A 134 -4.13 -16.86 -2.56
CA ILE A 134 -4.95 -15.68 -2.35
C ILE A 134 -5.40 -15.11 -3.71
N ILE A 135 -6.70 -14.90 -3.86
CA ILE A 135 -7.29 -14.04 -4.88
C ILE A 135 -7.60 -12.71 -4.20
N ALA A 136 -6.91 -11.65 -4.60
CA ALA A 136 -6.98 -10.34 -3.96
C ALA A 136 -7.86 -9.38 -4.75
N VAL A 137 -8.84 -8.76 -4.07
CA VAL A 137 -9.82 -7.82 -4.64
C VAL A 137 -9.74 -6.49 -3.87
N PRO A 138 -8.89 -5.53 -4.31
CA PRO A 138 -8.76 -4.27 -3.62
C PRO A 138 -10.02 -3.41 -3.74
N THR A 139 -10.39 -2.76 -2.63
CA THR A 139 -11.47 -1.76 -2.57
C THR A 139 -10.95 -0.35 -2.31
N THR A 140 -9.63 -0.20 -2.17
CA THR A 140 -8.92 1.08 -2.08
C THR A 140 -7.89 1.19 -3.20
N ALA A 141 -7.60 2.42 -3.61
CA ALA A 141 -6.59 2.70 -4.63
C ALA A 141 -5.37 3.39 -4.00
N GLY A 142 -4.60 2.65 -3.21
CA GLY A 142 -3.47 3.21 -2.44
C GLY A 142 -2.36 2.22 -2.17
N THR A 143 -2.62 1.24 -1.32
CA THR A 143 -1.60 0.36 -0.74
C THR A 143 -0.97 -0.63 -1.72
N ALA A 144 -1.67 -0.96 -2.79
CA ALA A 144 -1.29 -2.01 -3.74
C ALA A 144 -0.97 -3.38 -3.07
N ALA A 145 -1.58 -3.66 -1.91
CA ALA A 145 -1.29 -4.88 -1.15
C ALA A 145 -1.60 -6.16 -1.93
N GLU A 146 -2.43 -6.07 -2.97
CA GLU A 146 -2.73 -7.17 -3.89
C GLU A 146 -1.57 -7.59 -4.79
N VAL A 147 -0.50 -6.77 -4.91
CA VAL A 147 0.68 -7.05 -5.75
C VAL A 147 2.00 -6.95 -4.97
N THR A 148 1.95 -6.80 -3.66
CA THR A 148 3.15 -6.65 -2.82
C THR A 148 3.53 -7.93 -2.10
N ILE A 149 4.83 -8.05 -1.78
CA ILE A 149 5.44 -9.13 -0.98
C ILE A 149 5.57 -8.77 0.49
N ASN A 150 4.84 -7.77 0.95
CA ASN A 150 4.89 -7.31 2.33
C ASN A 150 3.49 -7.15 2.92
N TYR A 151 3.42 -7.21 4.23
CA TYR A 151 2.22 -6.90 5.02
C TYR A 151 2.65 -6.30 6.36
N VAL A 152 1.74 -5.54 6.98
CA VAL A 152 2.02 -4.78 8.21
C VAL A 152 1.04 -5.20 9.31
N ILE A 153 1.57 -5.60 10.46
CA ILE A 153 0.78 -6.01 11.62
C ILE A 153 1.10 -5.10 12.80
N THR A 154 0.07 -4.82 13.61
CA THR A 154 0.19 -4.01 14.82
C THR A 154 0.38 -4.88 16.05
N ASP A 155 1.48 -4.68 16.75
CA ASP A 155 1.71 -5.20 18.09
C ASP A 155 1.18 -4.17 19.10
N VAL A 156 -0.01 -4.42 19.60
CA VAL A 156 -0.71 -3.51 20.55
C VAL A 156 0.04 -3.44 21.90
N GLU A 157 0.65 -4.56 22.32
CA GLU A 157 1.41 -4.63 23.58
C GLU A 157 2.64 -3.74 23.52
N LYS A 158 3.38 -3.80 22.40
CA LYS A 158 4.60 -3.02 22.17
C LYS A 158 4.33 -1.64 21.57
N LYS A 159 3.06 -1.31 21.27
CA LYS A 159 2.63 -0.04 20.65
C LYS A 159 3.43 0.29 19.39
N ARG A 160 3.65 -0.71 18.53
CA ARG A 160 4.38 -0.54 17.28
C ARG A 160 3.76 -1.34 16.14
N LYS A 161 4.00 -0.89 14.93
CA LYS A 161 3.76 -1.67 13.72
C LYS A 161 5.05 -2.38 13.32
N PHE A 162 4.93 -3.57 12.74
CA PHE A 162 6.06 -4.26 12.17
C PHE A 162 5.71 -4.77 10.77
N VAL A 163 6.72 -4.70 9.92
CA VAL A 163 6.62 -5.12 8.51
C VAL A 163 7.13 -6.53 8.38
N CYS A 164 6.38 -7.38 7.70
CA CYS A 164 6.80 -8.69 7.26
C CYS A 164 7.03 -8.63 5.74
N VAL A 165 8.11 -9.25 5.27
CA VAL A 165 8.47 -9.28 3.84
C VAL A 165 8.74 -10.72 3.44
N ASP A 166 7.91 -11.27 2.55
CA ASP A 166 8.05 -12.64 2.09
C ASP A 166 7.55 -12.79 0.65
N THR A 167 8.39 -13.28 -0.23
CA THR A 167 7.97 -13.56 -1.61
C THR A 167 6.91 -14.65 -1.73
N HIS A 168 6.74 -15.44 -0.68
CA HIS A 168 5.73 -16.49 -0.61
C HIS A 168 4.32 -15.98 -0.28
N ASP A 169 4.17 -14.72 0.18
CA ASP A 169 2.87 -14.18 0.58
C ASP A 169 2.13 -13.41 -0.52
N ILE A 170 2.76 -13.19 -1.67
CA ILE A 170 2.13 -12.46 -2.77
C ILE A 170 0.85 -13.18 -3.24
N PRO A 171 -0.29 -12.48 -3.39
CA PRO A 171 -1.48 -13.07 -3.97
C PRO A 171 -1.22 -13.66 -5.35
N VAL A 172 -1.71 -14.87 -5.60
CA VAL A 172 -1.55 -15.55 -6.90
C VAL A 172 -2.35 -14.86 -8.00
N VAL A 173 -3.51 -14.29 -7.63
CA VAL A 173 -4.37 -13.54 -8.55
C VAL A 173 -4.73 -12.19 -7.92
N ALA A 174 -4.60 -11.12 -8.71
CA ALA A 174 -5.09 -9.80 -8.35
C ALA A 174 -6.24 -9.40 -9.30
N VAL A 175 -7.36 -8.93 -8.73
CA VAL A 175 -8.56 -8.54 -9.48
C VAL A 175 -8.84 -7.06 -9.22
N ILE A 176 -8.39 -6.22 -10.13
CA ILE A 176 -8.42 -4.76 -10.02
C ILE A 176 -9.65 -4.23 -10.74
N ASP A 177 -10.77 -4.24 -10.03
CA ASP A 177 -12.07 -3.77 -10.53
C ASP A 177 -12.38 -2.38 -9.94
N PRO A 178 -12.39 -1.31 -10.75
CA PRO A 178 -12.66 0.05 -10.27
C PRO A 178 -14.06 0.20 -9.66
N ASP A 179 -15.02 -0.65 -10.02
CA ASP A 179 -16.37 -0.63 -9.43
C ASP A 179 -16.36 -1.09 -7.95
N MET A 180 -15.35 -1.85 -7.54
CA MET A 180 -15.13 -2.20 -6.14
C MET A 180 -14.59 -1.03 -5.30
N MET A 181 -14.00 -0.02 -5.95
CA MET A 181 -13.41 1.16 -5.32
C MET A 181 -14.35 2.37 -5.37
N SER A 182 -15.45 2.31 -6.12
CA SER A 182 -16.34 3.45 -6.38
C SER A 182 -17.12 3.94 -5.16
N SER A 183 -17.22 3.13 -4.10
CA SER A 183 -17.89 3.48 -2.85
C SER A 183 -16.98 4.19 -1.83
N MET A 184 -15.68 4.35 -2.12
CA MET A 184 -14.78 5.08 -1.22
C MET A 184 -15.23 6.54 -1.04
N PRO A 185 -15.34 7.04 0.22
CA PRO A 185 -15.55 8.45 0.49
C PRO A 185 -14.40 9.30 -0.07
N LYS A 186 -14.71 10.57 -0.41
CA LYS A 186 -13.74 11.52 -0.98
C LYS A 186 -12.44 11.64 -0.19
N GLY A 187 -12.52 11.76 1.14
CA GLY A 187 -11.34 11.87 2.00
C GLY A 187 -10.46 10.61 1.97
N LEU A 188 -11.07 9.42 1.96
CA LEU A 188 -10.33 8.16 1.83
C LEU A 188 -9.71 8.04 0.44
N THR A 189 -10.44 8.42 -0.61
CA THR A 189 -9.92 8.44 -1.98
C THR A 189 -8.69 9.34 -2.10
N ALA A 190 -8.76 10.55 -1.51
CA ALA A 190 -7.66 11.51 -1.52
C ALA A 190 -6.42 10.96 -0.79
N SER A 191 -6.61 10.48 0.43
CA SER A 191 -5.49 9.98 1.25
C SER A 191 -4.85 8.74 0.66
N THR A 192 -5.63 7.75 0.21
CA THR A 192 -5.08 6.53 -0.41
C THR A 192 -4.43 6.82 -1.76
N GLY A 193 -4.97 7.76 -2.54
CA GLY A 193 -4.38 8.14 -3.81
C GLY A 193 -3.05 8.89 -3.66
N MET A 194 -2.92 9.74 -2.63
CA MET A 194 -1.66 10.38 -2.29
C MET A 194 -0.65 9.37 -1.72
N ASP A 195 -1.11 8.33 -1.02
CA ASP A 195 -0.30 7.20 -0.61
C ASP A 195 0.29 6.45 -1.80
N ALA A 196 -0.53 6.14 -2.81
CA ALA A 196 -0.06 5.54 -4.05
C ALA A 196 0.98 6.42 -4.78
N LEU A 197 0.80 7.75 -4.78
CA LEU A 197 1.79 8.68 -5.32
C LEU A 197 3.08 8.65 -4.51
N THR A 198 2.99 8.57 -3.19
CA THR A 198 4.16 8.46 -2.29
C THR A 198 4.92 7.17 -2.58
N HIS A 199 4.23 6.05 -2.69
CA HIS A 199 4.83 4.77 -3.10
C HIS A 199 5.61 4.89 -4.41
N ALA A 200 5.00 5.52 -5.43
CA ALA A 200 5.63 5.67 -6.73
C ALA A 200 6.86 6.59 -6.68
N ILE A 201 6.79 7.71 -5.95
CA ILE A 201 7.91 8.66 -5.84
C ILE A 201 9.04 8.06 -5.00
N GLU A 202 8.76 7.52 -3.81
CA GLU A 202 9.79 6.90 -2.98
C GLU A 202 10.43 5.69 -3.66
N GLY A 203 9.61 4.82 -4.28
CA GLY A 203 10.11 3.69 -5.04
C GLY A 203 10.98 4.10 -6.23
N TYR A 204 10.68 5.24 -6.88
CA TYR A 204 11.51 5.76 -7.97
C TYR A 204 12.88 6.27 -7.49
N ILE A 205 12.94 6.89 -6.30
CA ILE A 205 14.19 7.48 -5.79
C ILE A 205 14.96 6.59 -4.81
N THR A 206 14.39 5.47 -4.36
CA THR A 206 15.05 4.56 -3.39
C THR A 206 16.39 4.03 -3.91
N LYS A 207 17.28 3.66 -3.01
CA LYS A 207 18.58 3.05 -3.35
C LYS A 207 18.47 1.75 -4.14
N GLY A 208 17.37 1.02 -3.97
CA GLY A 208 17.09 -0.23 -4.69
C GLY A 208 16.56 -0.05 -6.11
N ALA A 209 16.23 1.17 -6.52
CA ALA A 209 15.64 1.48 -7.82
C ALA A 209 16.56 1.17 -8.99
N TRP A 210 15.99 0.68 -10.08
CA TRP A 210 16.69 0.38 -11.34
C TRP A 210 15.73 0.50 -12.53
N GLU A 211 16.24 0.42 -13.74
CA GLU A 211 15.53 0.79 -14.98
C GLU A 211 14.14 0.17 -15.12
N MET A 212 13.98 -1.10 -14.77
CA MET A 212 12.68 -1.78 -14.88
C MET A 212 11.66 -1.25 -13.88
N THR A 213 12.06 -1.03 -12.62
CA THR A 213 11.17 -0.47 -11.60
C THR A 213 10.93 1.02 -11.80
N ASP A 214 11.92 1.74 -12.33
CA ASP A 214 11.80 3.16 -12.70
C ASP A 214 10.68 3.36 -13.75
N MET A 215 10.57 2.44 -14.73
CA MET A 215 9.49 2.45 -15.71
C MET A 215 8.10 2.33 -15.07
N PHE A 216 7.91 1.43 -14.10
CA PHE A 216 6.65 1.30 -13.38
C PHE A 216 6.34 2.56 -12.57
N HIS A 217 7.30 3.07 -11.82
CA HIS A 217 7.09 4.22 -10.95
C HIS A 217 6.75 5.49 -11.74
N LEU A 218 7.47 5.79 -12.82
CA LEU A 218 7.18 6.97 -13.65
C LEU A 218 5.80 6.87 -14.29
N LYS A 219 5.40 5.67 -14.76
CA LYS A 219 4.06 5.48 -15.32
C LYS A 219 2.97 5.59 -14.25
N ALA A 220 3.22 5.11 -13.05
CA ALA A 220 2.30 5.27 -11.93
C ALA A 220 2.13 6.75 -11.56
N ILE A 221 3.23 7.52 -11.42
CA ILE A 221 3.17 8.96 -11.15
C ILE A 221 2.32 9.69 -12.18
N GLU A 222 2.54 9.40 -13.48
CA GLU A 222 1.77 10.00 -14.57
C GLU A 222 0.26 9.72 -14.44
N ILE A 223 -0.11 8.46 -14.27
CA ILE A 223 -1.52 8.05 -14.18
C ILE A 223 -2.19 8.64 -12.94
N ILE A 224 -1.56 8.51 -11.76
CA ILE A 224 -2.10 9.00 -10.49
C ILE A 224 -2.31 10.52 -10.55
N SER A 225 -1.30 11.26 -11.04
CA SER A 225 -1.37 12.72 -11.12
C SER A 225 -2.53 13.22 -12.00
N LYS A 226 -2.85 12.49 -13.06
CA LYS A 226 -3.97 12.81 -13.96
C LYS A 226 -5.33 12.40 -13.39
N SER A 227 -5.38 11.31 -12.60
CA SER A 227 -6.63 10.64 -12.26
C SER A 227 -7.17 10.98 -10.88
N LEU A 228 -6.29 11.34 -9.91
CA LEU A 228 -6.68 11.46 -8.50
C LEU A 228 -7.79 12.50 -8.27
N ARG A 229 -7.71 13.66 -8.91
CA ARG A 229 -8.77 14.70 -8.80
C ARG A 229 -10.13 14.17 -9.25
N GLY A 230 -10.17 13.53 -10.43
CA GLY A 230 -11.38 12.91 -10.95
C GLY A 230 -11.91 11.76 -10.07
N ALA A 231 -11.00 10.95 -9.49
CA ALA A 231 -11.38 9.90 -8.55
C ALA A 231 -12.01 10.48 -7.28
N CYS A 232 -11.51 11.60 -6.75
CA CYS A 232 -12.11 12.32 -5.61
C CYS A 232 -13.50 12.88 -5.93
N GLU A 233 -13.79 13.14 -7.19
CA GLU A 233 -15.11 13.54 -7.70
C GLU A 233 -15.96 12.33 -8.12
N ASN A 234 -15.44 11.12 -7.93
CA ASN A 234 -16.05 9.84 -8.27
C ASN A 234 -16.36 9.69 -9.78
N THR A 235 -15.53 10.27 -10.66
CA THR A 235 -15.64 10.02 -12.08
C THR A 235 -15.15 8.63 -12.45
N LYS A 236 -15.73 8.04 -13.49
CA LYS A 236 -15.36 6.71 -13.96
C LYS A 236 -13.88 6.65 -14.37
N GLU A 237 -13.44 7.60 -15.18
CA GLU A 237 -12.07 7.70 -15.66
C GLU A 237 -11.07 7.89 -14.51
N GLY A 238 -11.45 8.68 -13.50
CA GLY A 238 -10.65 8.88 -12.28
C GLY A 238 -10.49 7.57 -11.49
N ARG A 239 -11.59 6.84 -11.30
CA ARG A 239 -11.55 5.54 -10.60
C ARG A 239 -10.73 4.49 -11.35
N GLU A 240 -10.94 4.37 -12.67
CA GLU A 240 -10.18 3.45 -13.53
C GLU A 240 -8.68 3.80 -13.52
N GLY A 241 -8.35 5.09 -13.64
CA GLY A 241 -6.95 5.52 -13.59
C GLY A 241 -6.30 5.27 -12.24
N MET A 242 -7.00 5.54 -11.12
CA MET A 242 -6.45 5.28 -9.79
C MET A 242 -6.28 3.78 -9.52
N ALA A 243 -7.23 2.95 -9.93
CA ALA A 243 -7.14 1.49 -9.80
C ALA A 243 -5.89 0.95 -10.52
N LEU A 244 -5.63 1.42 -11.74
CA LEU A 244 -4.46 1.02 -12.52
C LEU A 244 -3.16 1.62 -11.94
N GLY A 245 -3.16 2.92 -11.63
CA GLY A 245 -1.96 3.65 -11.20
C GLY A 245 -1.38 3.10 -9.90
N GLN A 246 -2.22 2.80 -8.90
CA GLN A 246 -1.78 2.24 -7.64
C GLN A 246 -1.19 0.83 -7.82
N TYR A 247 -1.79 -0.02 -8.67
CA TYR A 247 -1.27 -1.35 -8.95
C TYR A 247 0.11 -1.29 -9.61
N ILE A 248 0.29 -0.40 -10.60
CA ILE A 248 1.60 -0.20 -11.25
C ILE A 248 2.65 0.31 -10.24
N ALA A 249 2.28 1.22 -9.32
CA ALA A 249 3.17 1.64 -8.24
C ALA A 249 3.61 0.44 -7.39
N GLY A 250 2.67 -0.46 -7.06
CA GLY A 250 2.92 -1.69 -6.32
C GLY A 250 3.90 -2.63 -6.99
N MET A 251 3.76 -2.83 -8.30
CA MET A 251 4.71 -3.63 -9.09
C MET A 251 6.16 -3.14 -8.94
N GLY A 252 6.34 -1.84 -8.75
CA GLY A 252 7.64 -1.21 -8.56
C GLY A 252 8.13 -1.33 -7.12
N PHE A 253 7.49 -0.62 -6.19
CA PHE A 253 8.03 -0.43 -4.83
C PHE A 253 8.12 -1.72 -4.02
N SER A 254 7.24 -2.68 -4.25
CA SER A 254 7.30 -3.99 -3.61
C SER A 254 8.65 -4.70 -3.79
N ASN A 255 9.33 -4.41 -4.88
CA ASN A 255 10.58 -5.07 -5.25
C ASN A 255 11.85 -4.28 -4.90
N VAL A 256 11.73 -2.98 -4.59
CA VAL A 256 12.90 -2.11 -4.35
C VAL A 256 12.86 -1.36 -3.02
N GLY A 257 11.70 -1.35 -2.35
CA GLY A 257 11.52 -0.68 -1.07
C GLY A 257 11.18 0.81 -1.22
N LEU A 258 11.10 1.48 -0.08
CA LEU A 258 10.62 2.85 0.09
C LEU A 258 11.69 3.71 0.79
N GLY A 259 11.29 4.73 1.54
CA GLY A 259 12.20 5.66 2.19
C GLY A 259 11.64 6.27 3.48
N ILE A 260 12.10 7.49 3.79
CA ILE A 260 11.80 8.16 5.07
C ILE A 260 10.36 8.68 5.18
N VAL A 261 9.64 8.89 4.09
CA VAL A 261 8.22 9.30 4.18
C VAL A 261 7.44 8.20 4.89
N HIS A 262 7.56 6.95 4.43
CA HIS A 262 6.90 5.81 5.06
C HIS A 262 7.40 5.55 6.47
N SER A 263 8.72 5.65 6.73
CA SER A 263 9.28 5.49 8.08
C SER A 263 8.66 6.49 9.08
N MET A 264 8.55 7.75 8.67
CA MET A 264 7.95 8.81 9.49
C MET A 264 6.44 8.62 9.63
N ALA A 265 5.74 8.21 8.57
CA ALA A 265 4.30 7.97 8.59
C ALA A 265 3.91 6.78 9.51
N HIS A 266 4.72 5.72 9.55
CA HIS A 266 4.51 4.59 10.46
C HIS A 266 4.55 5.02 11.92
N ALA A 267 5.48 5.89 12.30
CA ALA A 267 5.58 6.43 13.66
C ALA A 267 4.34 7.25 14.04
N LEU A 268 3.85 8.12 13.14
CA LEU A 268 2.62 8.90 13.35
C LEU A 268 1.39 7.99 13.50
N GLY A 269 1.29 6.97 12.66
CA GLY A 269 0.22 5.99 12.74
C GLY A 269 0.22 5.18 14.05
N ALA A 270 1.40 4.86 14.57
CA ALA A 270 1.55 4.10 15.81
C ALA A 270 1.21 4.93 17.07
N VAL A 271 1.54 6.23 17.08
CA VAL A 271 1.36 7.12 18.25
C VAL A 271 0.00 7.77 18.27
N TYR A 272 -0.51 8.22 17.13
CA TYR A 272 -1.70 9.05 17.03
C TYR A 272 -2.85 8.39 16.25
N ASP A 273 -2.67 7.14 15.81
CA ASP A 273 -3.61 6.45 14.91
C ASP A 273 -3.93 7.25 13.64
N THR A 274 -2.94 8.05 13.20
CA THR A 274 -3.08 8.88 11.99
C THR A 274 -3.32 7.97 10.78
N PRO A 275 -4.32 8.24 9.94
CA PRO A 275 -4.54 7.48 8.72
C PRO A 275 -3.28 7.50 7.85
N HIS A 276 -2.80 6.33 7.46
CA HIS A 276 -1.50 6.14 6.80
C HIS A 276 -1.29 7.06 5.59
N GLY A 277 -2.27 7.10 4.68
CA GLY A 277 -2.18 7.94 3.48
C GLY A 277 -2.20 9.44 3.78
N VAL A 278 -2.84 9.87 4.88
CA VAL A 278 -2.78 11.29 5.33
C VAL A 278 -1.38 11.63 5.80
N ALA A 279 -0.79 10.77 6.66
CA ALA A 279 0.57 10.97 7.15
C ALA A 279 1.58 11.03 6.00
N ASN A 280 1.54 10.07 5.06
CA ASN A 280 2.40 10.05 3.89
C ASN A 280 2.25 11.33 3.05
N ALA A 281 1.02 11.77 2.78
CA ALA A 281 0.75 12.94 1.94
C ALA A 281 1.28 14.25 2.53
N ILE A 282 1.20 14.42 3.86
CA ILE A 282 1.74 15.60 4.56
C ILE A 282 3.26 15.60 4.54
N LEU A 283 3.87 14.44 4.77
CA LEU A 283 5.32 14.27 4.89
C LEU A 283 6.05 14.34 3.53
N LEU A 284 5.39 13.88 2.45
CA LEU A 284 6.02 13.70 1.14
C LEU A 284 6.74 14.94 0.61
N PRO A 285 6.13 16.14 0.53
CA PRO A 285 6.82 17.31 -0.03
C PRO A 285 8.10 17.68 0.73
N THR A 286 8.06 17.65 2.05
CA THR A 286 9.20 17.99 2.93
C THR A 286 10.33 16.96 2.79
N ALA A 287 10.00 15.69 2.74
CA ALA A 287 10.99 14.64 2.50
C ALA A 287 11.56 14.68 1.09
N MET A 288 10.77 15.08 0.08
CA MET A 288 11.27 15.33 -1.27
C MET A 288 12.31 16.45 -1.30
N GLU A 289 12.06 17.56 -0.61
CA GLU A 289 13.04 18.67 -0.50
C GLU A 289 14.35 18.18 0.15
N TYR A 290 14.24 17.39 1.21
CA TYR A 290 15.39 16.79 1.90
C TYR A 290 16.20 15.86 1.00
N ASN A 291 15.54 15.02 0.19
CA ASN A 291 16.15 14.02 -0.66
C ASN A 291 16.69 14.58 -1.99
N ALA A 292 16.18 15.72 -2.45
CA ALA A 292 16.48 16.27 -3.76
C ALA A 292 17.98 16.35 -4.12
N PRO A 293 18.90 16.72 -3.21
CA PRO A 293 20.33 16.76 -3.52
C PRO A 293 20.95 15.41 -3.91
N CYS A 294 20.36 14.29 -3.48
CA CYS A 294 20.90 12.93 -3.64
C CYS A 294 20.25 12.13 -4.78
N THR A 295 19.38 12.76 -5.60
CA THR A 295 18.55 12.04 -6.60
C THR A 295 18.95 12.31 -8.05
N GLY A 296 20.09 12.98 -8.29
CA GLY A 296 20.56 13.28 -9.65
C GLY A 296 19.52 14.09 -10.45
N THR A 297 19.07 13.53 -11.58
CA THR A 297 18.07 14.13 -12.47
C THR A 297 16.66 13.57 -12.25
N LYS A 298 16.45 12.63 -11.34
CA LYS A 298 15.17 11.92 -11.18
C LYS A 298 13.98 12.86 -10.92
N TYR A 299 14.19 14.02 -10.30
CA TYR A 299 13.12 15.00 -10.08
C TYR A 299 12.65 15.70 -11.35
N ARG A 300 13.48 15.77 -12.40
CA ARG A 300 13.04 16.21 -13.73
C ARG A 300 11.98 15.27 -14.27
N ASP A 301 12.22 13.97 -14.15
CA ASP A 301 11.32 12.94 -14.64
C ASP A 301 10.02 12.90 -13.83
N ILE A 302 10.09 13.06 -12.49
CA ILE A 302 8.92 13.20 -11.62
C ILE A 302 8.09 14.43 -12.03
N ALA A 303 8.71 15.60 -12.19
CA ALA A 303 8.01 16.82 -12.61
C ALA A 303 7.29 16.62 -13.94
N LYS A 304 7.99 16.05 -14.93
CA LYS A 304 7.42 15.70 -16.24
C LYS A 304 6.25 14.74 -16.13
N ALA A 305 6.40 13.66 -15.37
CA ALA A 305 5.33 12.67 -15.15
C ALA A 305 4.09 13.29 -14.46
N MET A 306 4.30 14.27 -13.60
CA MET A 306 3.22 15.04 -12.97
C MET A 306 2.60 16.11 -13.88
N GLY A 307 3.06 16.24 -15.13
CA GLY A 307 2.50 17.15 -16.12
C GLY A 307 3.11 18.55 -16.14
N VAL A 308 4.27 18.76 -15.52
CA VAL A 308 5.02 20.02 -15.62
C VAL A 308 5.64 20.11 -17.01
N GLU A 309 5.34 21.19 -17.73
CA GLU A 309 5.87 21.44 -19.07
C GLU A 309 7.26 22.10 -19.01
N GLY A 310 8.05 21.92 -20.07
CA GLY A 310 9.34 22.59 -20.25
C GLY A 310 10.45 22.12 -19.33
N THR A 311 10.29 20.95 -18.68
CA THR A 311 11.25 20.42 -17.70
C THR A 311 12.64 20.15 -18.31
N GLU A 312 12.75 19.96 -19.60
CA GLU A 312 13.98 19.77 -20.34
C GLU A 312 14.85 21.04 -20.41
N ASN A 313 14.24 22.22 -20.27
CA ASN A 313 14.92 23.53 -20.28
C ASN A 313 15.20 24.07 -18.89
N MET A 314 14.74 23.41 -17.84
CA MET A 314 14.91 23.82 -16.44
C MET A 314 16.31 23.47 -15.93
N THR A 315 16.86 24.35 -15.10
CA THR A 315 18.00 24.02 -14.25
C THR A 315 17.64 22.96 -13.22
N GLN A 316 18.64 22.36 -12.60
CA GLN A 316 18.43 21.35 -11.57
C GLN A 316 17.60 21.86 -10.39
N GLU A 317 17.82 23.10 -9.97
CA GLU A 317 17.06 23.75 -8.91
C GLU A 317 15.59 23.94 -9.31
N GLU A 318 15.35 24.43 -10.52
CA GLU A 318 14.01 24.69 -11.05
C GLU A 318 13.18 23.40 -11.15
N TYR A 319 13.69 22.34 -11.78
CA TYR A 319 12.90 21.12 -11.90
C TYR A 319 12.71 20.37 -10.56
N ARG A 320 13.65 20.49 -9.61
CA ARG A 320 13.47 19.96 -8.26
C ARG A 320 12.36 20.68 -7.53
N LYS A 321 12.35 22.00 -7.59
CA LYS A 321 11.26 22.82 -7.03
C LYS A 321 9.94 22.52 -7.73
N ALA A 322 9.92 22.43 -9.05
CA ALA A 322 8.70 22.17 -9.82
C ALA A 322 8.08 20.81 -9.47
N ALA A 323 8.88 19.75 -9.25
CA ALA A 323 8.39 18.45 -8.81
C ALA A 323 7.70 18.53 -7.43
N VAL A 324 8.32 19.20 -6.47
CA VAL A 324 7.76 19.39 -5.12
C VAL A 324 6.49 20.23 -5.16
N ASP A 325 6.50 21.32 -5.92
CA ASP A 325 5.34 22.21 -6.06
C ASP A 325 4.15 21.48 -6.72
N ALA A 326 4.40 20.59 -7.69
CA ALA A 326 3.37 19.78 -8.32
C ALA A 326 2.72 18.80 -7.32
N VAL A 327 3.51 18.20 -6.43
CA VAL A 327 2.99 17.35 -5.34
C VAL A 327 2.18 18.18 -4.34
N LYS A 328 2.70 19.32 -3.88
CA LYS A 328 1.99 20.23 -2.97
C LYS A 328 0.66 20.68 -3.56
N LYS A 329 0.65 21.01 -4.85
CA LYS A 329 -0.56 21.42 -5.54
C LYS A 329 -1.60 20.28 -5.60
N LEU A 330 -1.19 19.08 -5.99
CA LEU A 330 -2.10 17.94 -6.04
C LEU A 330 -2.69 17.64 -4.65
N SER A 331 -1.85 17.62 -3.61
CA SER A 331 -2.24 17.43 -2.21
C SER A 331 -3.30 18.45 -1.77
N ALA A 332 -3.08 19.74 -2.06
CA ALA A 332 -4.01 20.81 -1.75
C ALA A 332 -5.33 20.67 -2.55
N ASP A 333 -5.27 20.36 -3.86
CA ASP A 333 -6.44 20.21 -4.72
C ASP A 333 -7.39 19.08 -4.26
N VAL A 334 -6.85 18.04 -3.61
CA VAL A 334 -7.65 16.92 -3.08
C VAL A 334 -7.98 17.06 -1.59
N GLY A 335 -7.56 18.14 -0.95
CA GLY A 335 -7.95 18.51 0.42
C GLY A 335 -7.15 17.82 1.53
N ILE A 336 -5.89 17.45 1.28
CA ILE A 336 -4.99 16.96 2.32
C ILE A 336 -4.49 18.12 3.18
N PRO A 337 -4.42 17.99 4.53
CA PRO A 337 -3.77 18.99 5.39
C PRO A 337 -2.32 19.26 4.99
N ALA A 338 -1.89 20.50 5.16
CA ALA A 338 -0.53 20.91 4.76
C ALA A 338 0.52 20.64 5.83
N ASP A 339 0.12 20.42 7.08
CA ASP A 339 1.02 20.28 8.23
C ASP A 339 0.48 19.30 9.29
N LEU A 340 1.27 19.09 10.35
CA LEU A 340 0.99 18.16 11.44
C LEU A 340 0.44 18.83 12.71
N LYS A 341 0.16 20.14 12.68
CA LYS A 341 -0.19 20.92 13.90
C LYS A 341 -1.37 20.38 14.68
N GLU A 342 -2.38 19.86 13.96
CA GLU A 342 -3.57 19.29 14.58
C GLU A 342 -3.45 17.77 14.86
N ILE A 343 -2.32 17.15 14.47
CA ILE A 343 -2.11 15.69 14.52
C ILE A 343 -1.10 15.34 15.59
N ALA A 344 0.06 16.01 15.61
CA ALA A 344 1.21 15.61 16.40
C ALA A 344 1.66 16.71 17.37
N LYS A 345 2.28 16.29 18.49
CA LYS A 345 2.76 17.18 19.53
C LYS A 345 4.27 17.28 19.52
N LYS A 346 4.81 18.49 19.76
CA LYS A 346 6.25 18.73 19.79
C LYS A 346 6.99 17.92 20.86
N GLU A 347 6.31 17.58 21.95
CA GLU A 347 6.87 16.79 23.05
C GLU A 347 7.18 15.33 22.66
N ASP A 348 6.50 14.81 21.62
CA ASP A 348 6.68 13.43 21.15
C ASP A 348 7.69 13.33 19.99
N VAL A 349 8.25 14.44 19.50
CA VAL A 349 9.10 14.46 18.30
C VAL A 349 10.33 13.57 18.42
N ASP A 350 10.96 13.52 19.60
CA ASP A 350 12.13 12.67 19.81
C ASP A 350 11.76 11.16 19.71
N PHE A 351 10.61 10.78 20.23
CA PHE A 351 10.10 9.42 20.07
C PHE A 351 9.75 9.08 18.62
N LEU A 352 9.05 10.00 17.94
CA LEU A 352 8.72 9.83 16.52
C LEU A 352 9.97 9.71 15.66
N ALA A 353 10.98 10.55 15.90
CA ALA A 353 12.23 10.53 15.16
C ALA A 353 12.99 9.21 15.39
N GLN A 354 13.07 8.71 16.64
CA GLN A 354 13.72 7.44 16.91
C GLN A 354 12.95 6.28 16.26
N SER A 355 11.63 6.27 16.35
CA SER A 355 10.80 5.23 15.72
C SER A 355 11.01 5.20 14.20
N ALA A 356 11.10 6.36 13.55
CA ALA A 356 11.38 6.44 12.12
C ALA A 356 12.81 6.01 11.76
N MET A 357 13.79 6.27 12.65
CA MET A 357 15.18 5.79 12.47
C MET A 357 15.29 4.26 12.54
N ASP A 358 14.43 3.61 13.32
CA ASP A 358 14.41 2.16 13.51
C ASP A 358 13.53 1.44 12.49
N ASP A 359 12.80 2.16 11.64
CA ASP A 359 11.86 1.61 10.66
C ASP A 359 12.55 0.93 9.48
N ALA A 360 11.94 -0.16 9.00
CA ALA A 360 12.44 -1.00 7.92
C ALA A 360 12.53 -0.27 6.55
N CYS A 361 11.77 0.80 6.31
CA CYS A 361 11.78 1.56 5.06
C CYS A 361 12.97 2.52 4.97
N ARG A 362 13.48 3.01 6.12
CA ARG A 362 14.56 4.02 6.18
C ARG A 362 15.81 3.68 5.37
N PRO A 363 16.33 2.43 5.40
CA PRO A 363 17.57 2.09 4.68
C PRO A 363 17.49 2.30 3.16
N GLY A 364 16.29 2.26 2.57
CA GLY A 364 16.05 2.51 1.15
C GLY A 364 16.17 3.98 0.75
N ASN A 365 16.11 4.92 1.70
CA ASN A 365 16.12 6.34 1.39
C ASN A 365 17.40 6.78 0.65
N PRO A 366 17.33 7.60 -0.42
CA PRO A 366 18.51 7.98 -1.21
C PRO A 366 19.57 8.74 -0.42
N LYS A 367 19.16 9.56 0.55
CA LYS A 367 20.03 10.25 1.50
C LYS A 367 19.92 9.57 2.86
N ASP A 368 21.04 9.16 3.44
CA ASP A 368 21.05 8.57 4.79
C ASP A 368 20.72 9.64 5.83
N PRO A 369 19.56 9.56 6.52
CA PRO A 369 19.19 10.55 7.50
C PRO A 369 19.87 10.31 8.84
N THR A 370 20.21 11.39 9.54
CA THR A 370 20.51 11.37 10.96
C THR A 370 19.24 11.50 11.78
N PHE A 371 19.32 11.18 13.08
CA PHE A 371 18.22 11.42 14.02
C PHE A 371 17.76 12.91 14.00
N GLU A 372 18.72 13.84 14.00
CA GLU A 372 18.42 15.27 13.95
C GLU A 372 17.78 15.70 12.63
N ASP A 373 18.12 15.08 11.51
CA ASP A 373 17.44 15.35 10.25
C ASP A 373 15.95 15.00 10.34
N ILE A 374 15.63 13.78 10.78
CA ILE A 374 14.22 13.32 10.93
C ILE A 374 13.47 14.20 11.93
N LYS A 375 14.10 14.52 13.06
CA LYS A 375 13.52 15.43 14.06
C LYS A 375 13.18 16.80 13.45
N ASN A 376 14.11 17.38 12.71
CA ASN A 376 13.91 18.69 12.07
C ASN A 376 12.82 18.65 10.97
N LEU A 377 12.71 17.54 10.23
CA LEU A 377 11.62 17.34 9.25
C LEU A 377 10.25 17.36 9.94
N TYR A 378 10.07 16.65 11.06
CA TYR A 378 8.83 16.74 11.85
C TYR A 378 8.57 18.15 12.37
N LEU A 379 9.57 18.78 12.98
CA LEU A 379 9.42 20.13 13.55
C LEU A 379 9.05 21.17 12.50
N SER A 380 9.50 21.02 11.25
CA SER A 380 9.17 21.93 10.16
C SER A 380 7.70 21.89 9.74
N LEU A 381 6.99 20.82 10.12
CA LEU A 381 5.57 20.61 9.83
C LEU A 381 4.64 20.86 11.05
N MET A 382 5.21 21.19 12.20
CA MET A 382 4.52 21.50 13.45
C MET A 382 4.59 23.02 13.74
#